data_612aa5a11963cb2581dbf64f87f462c0
#
_entry.id   612aa5a11963cb2581dbf64f87f462c0
#
_cell.length_a   1.000
_cell.length_b   1.000
_cell.length_c   1.000
_cell.angle_alpha   90.00
_cell.angle_beta   90.00
_cell.angle_gamma   90.00
#
_symmetry.space_group_name_H-M   'P 1'
#
loop_
_entity.id
_entity.type
_entity.pdbx_description
1 polymer ?
#
loop_
_entity_poly.entity_id
_entity_poly.type
_entity_poly.pdbx_seq_one_letter_code
_entity_poly.pdbx_strand_id
1 'polypeptide(L)'
;VWQEKIHQILQLLYPKYIFSTREIEFKGIDGYDKRPDFLLVDHSGFVDILEIKKPDAQILTKQASYRNNYVPVREFAGAIQQIEKYIFCLTARKENREYVISKLKEKIPIDITPEIVNPQGILLLGRSNEFNLEQKRDFELIKRQYKNIADIMTYDDLIQRLKNIITSFKMKL
;
A
#
# COMPACT_ATOMS: atom_id res chain seq x y z
N VAL A 1 -7.32 2.25 15.21
CA VAL A 1 -8.20 1.14 15.58
C VAL A 1 -8.73 0.34 14.39
N TRP A 2 -9.42 0.93 13.36
CA TRP A 2 -9.92 0.14 12.21
C TRP A 2 -8.79 -0.26 11.24
N GLN A 3 -7.80 0.60 11.01
CA GLN A 3 -6.64 0.31 10.19
C GLN A 3 -5.84 -0.89 10.72
N GLU A 4 -5.74 -1.08 12.03
CA GLU A 4 -5.07 -2.23 12.64
C GLU A 4 -5.78 -3.55 12.30
N LYS A 5 -7.13 -3.57 12.36
CA LYS A 5 -7.90 -4.74 11.97
C LYS A 5 -7.73 -5.07 10.49
N ILE A 6 -7.76 -4.07 9.63
CA ILE A 6 -7.51 -4.24 8.20
C ILE A 6 -6.09 -4.71 7.94
N HIS A 7 -5.11 -4.16 8.65
CA HIS A 7 -3.72 -4.59 8.56
C HIS A 7 -3.53 -6.07 8.91
N GLN A 8 -4.16 -6.57 9.98
CA GLN A 8 -4.13 -8.00 10.33
C GLN A 8 -4.68 -8.89 9.20
N ILE A 9 -5.74 -8.44 8.53
CA ILE A 9 -6.29 -9.13 7.36
C ILE A 9 -5.29 -9.10 6.18
N LEU A 10 -4.65 -7.96 5.95
CA LEU A 10 -3.66 -7.82 4.88
C LEU A 10 -2.44 -8.72 5.09
N GLN A 11 -2.04 -8.98 6.32
CA GLN A 11 -0.94 -9.94 6.62
C GLN A 11 -1.25 -11.35 6.10
N LEU A 12 -2.52 -11.76 6.06
CA LEU A 12 -2.92 -13.05 5.48
C LEU A 12 -2.77 -13.07 3.94
N LEU A 13 -2.88 -11.93 3.28
CA LEU A 13 -2.74 -11.80 1.83
C LEU A 13 -1.28 -11.68 1.39
N TYR A 14 -0.42 -11.20 2.27
CA TYR A 14 0.99 -10.96 2.00
C TYR A 14 1.89 -11.67 3.03
N PRO A 15 1.90 -13.01 3.02
CA PRO A 15 2.65 -13.78 4.01
C PRO A 15 4.18 -13.59 3.95
N LYS A 16 4.68 -12.92 2.91
CA LYS A 16 6.10 -12.54 2.84
C LYS A 16 6.51 -11.57 3.94
N TYR A 17 5.57 -10.74 4.43
CA TYR A 17 5.86 -9.78 5.48
C TYR A 17 5.71 -10.40 6.85
N ILE A 18 6.82 -10.52 7.55
CA ILE A 18 6.91 -11.14 8.86
C ILE A 18 6.80 -10.15 10.02
N PHE A 19 7.02 -8.88 9.72
CA PHE A 19 6.91 -7.79 10.69
C PHE A 19 6.31 -6.54 10.05
N SER A 20 5.61 -5.78 10.85
CA SER A 20 5.09 -4.48 10.46
C SER A 20 5.01 -3.54 11.65
N THR A 21 5.17 -2.28 11.41
CA THR A 21 5.06 -1.25 12.45
C THR A 21 4.40 0.01 11.93
N ARG A 22 3.73 0.70 12.84
CA ARG A 22 3.22 2.06 12.67
C ARG A 22 4.15 3.07 13.31
N GLU A 23 3.85 4.35 13.09
CA GLU A 23 4.39 5.47 13.89
C GLU A 23 5.90 5.73 13.70
N ILE A 24 6.51 5.28 12.62
CA ILE A 24 7.83 5.76 12.26
C ILE A 24 7.69 6.95 11.33
N GLU A 25 8.01 8.12 11.85
CA GLU A 25 8.02 9.37 11.10
C GLU A 25 9.43 9.69 10.61
N PHE A 26 9.56 10.29 9.44
CA PHE A 26 10.83 10.76 8.88
C PHE A 26 10.65 12.08 8.15
N LYS A 27 11.73 12.83 7.97
CA LYS A 27 11.68 14.16 7.35
C LYS A 27 11.49 14.09 5.84
N GLY A 28 10.46 14.78 5.35
CA GLY A 28 10.29 15.03 3.93
C GLY A 28 11.34 15.98 3.37
N ILE A 29 11.48 16.00 2.05
CA ILE A 29 12.35 16.97 1.36
C ILE A 29 11.82 18.41 1.53
N ASP A 30 10.52 18.53 1.67
CA ASP A 30 9.79 19.75 1.95
C ASP A 30 9.89 20.21 3.42
N GLY A 31 10.66 19.49 4.26
CA GLY A 31 10.83 19.77 5.69
C GLY A 31 9.70 19.27 6.59
N TYR A 32 8.58 18.83 6.02
CA TYR A 32 7.45 18.29 6.80
C TYR A 32 7.64 16.81 7.10
N ASP A 33 7.14 16.38 8.25
CA ASP A 33 7.19 14.98 8.63
C ASP A 33 6.32 14.11 7.71
N LYS A 34 6.82 12.92 7.40
CA LYS A 34 6.16 11.88 6.62
C LYS A 34 5.94 10.69 7.53
N ARG A 35 4.71 10.19 7.54
CA ARG A 35 4.32 9.04 8.35
C ARG A 35 3.45 8.11 7.53
N PRO A 36 4.02 7.03 6.97
CA PRO A 36 3.23 5.96 6.39
C PRO A 36 2.28 5.33 7.40
N ASP A 37 1.16 4.79 6.95
CA ASP A 37 0.27 4.03 7.85
C ASP A 37 1.00 2.84 8.45
N PHE A 38 1.77 2.09 7.63
CA PHE A 38 2.65 1.01 8.09
C PHE A 38 3.93 0.92 7.26
N LEU A 39 5.01 0.56 7.93
CA LEU A 39 6.20 -0.02 7.30
C LEU A 39 6.13 -1.53 7.47
N LEU A 40 6.38 -2.27 6.39
CA LEU A 40 6.33 -3.71 6.31
C LEU A 40 7.76 -4.22 6.15
N VAL A 41 8.12 -5.30 6.83
CA VAL A 41 9.44 -5.94 6.69
C VAL A 41 9.22 -7.38 6.24
N ASP A 42 9.80 -7.76 5.13
CA ASP A 42 9.70 -9.12 4.63
C ASP A 42 10.69 -10.09 5.30
N HIS A 43 10.57 -11.37 5.00
CA HIS A 43 11.40 -12.43 5.57
C HIS A 43 12.91 -12.31 5.24
N SER A 44 13.26 -11.49 4.25
CA SER A 44 14.64 -11.17 3.88
C SER A 44 15.14 -9.86 4.48
N GLY A 45 14.28 -9.12 5.19
CA GLY A 45 14.60 -7.85 5.82
C GLY A 45 14.27 -6.62 4.98
N PHE A 46 13.78 -6.78 3.74
CA PHE A 46 13.46 -5.63 2.90
C PHE A 46 12.19 -4.92 3.37
N VAL A 47 12.23 -3.58 3.30
CA VAL A 47 11.18 -2.70 3.82
C VAL A 47 10.33 -2.19 2.68
N ASP A 48 9.01 -2.36 2.81
CA ASP A 48 7.98 -1.82 1.93
C ASP A 48 6.99 -0.93 2.72
N ILE A 49 6.10 -0.24 2.02
CA ILE A 49 5.16 0.74 2.56
C ILE A 49 3.73 0.27 2.33
N LEU A 50 2.89 0.38 3.35
CA LEU A 50 1.45 0.18 3.22
C LEU A 50 0.71 1.46 3.59
N GLU A 51 -0.16 1.88 2.69
CA GLU A 51 -1.10 3.02 2.90
C GLU A 51 -2.54 2.52 2.81
N ILE A 52 -3.37 2.91 3.77
CA ILE A 52 -4.76 2.48 3.90
C ILE A 52 -5.68 3.69 3.93
N LYS A 53 -6.43 3.88 2.87
CA LYS A 53 -7.49 4.88 2.77
C LYS A 53 -8.84 4.29 3.13
N LYS A 54 -9.82 5.12 3.43
CA LYS A 54 -11.18 4.69 3.81
C LYS A 54 -11.90 3.93 2.69
N PRO A 55 -12.88 3.07 3.03
CA PRO A 55 -13.69 2.37 2.03
C PRO A 55 -14.55 3.27 1.16
N ASP A 56 -14.89 4.47 1.63
CA ASP A 56 -15.68 5.47 0.92
C ASP A 56 -14.82 6.42 0.07
N ALA A 57 -13.50 6.26 0.08
CA ALA A 57 -12.60 7.02 -0.78
C ALA A 57 -12.93 6.80 -2.25
N GLN A 58 -13.09 7.89 -2.99
CA GLN A 58 -13.38 7.82 -4.42
C GLN A 58 -12.12 7.47 -5.21
N ILE A 59 -12.29 6.67 -6.26
CA ILE A 59 -11.19 6.15 -7.07
C ILE A 59 -11.17 6.80 -8.45
N LEU A 60 -12.28 6.69 -9.18
CA LEU A 60 -12.42 7.20 -10.55
C LEU A 60 -13.53 8.25 -10.62
N THR A 61 -13.50 9.05 -11.68
CA THR A 61 -14.58 9.95 -12.02
C THR A 61 -15.88 9.17 -12.23
N LYS A 62 -17.03 9.78 -11.85
CA LYS A 62 -18.34 9.15 -12.04
C LYS A 62 -18.76 9.06 -13.51
N GLN A 63 -18.25 9.97 -14.32
CA GLN A 63 -18.48 10.02 -15.77
C GLN A 63 -17.14 10.04 -16.49
N ALA A 64 -17.10 9.46 -17.67
CA ALA A 64 -15.94 9.58 -18.55
C ALA A 64 -15.66 11.06 -18.84
N SER A 65 -14.44 11.51 -18.61
CA SER A 65 -14.10 12.94 -18.67
C SER A 65 -13.12 13.26 -19.80
N TYR A 66 -11.96 12.62 -19.85
CA TYR A 66 -10.94 12.92 -20.84
C TYR A 66 -10.97 11.88 -21.97
N ARG A 67 -11.40 12.29 -23.18
CA ARG A 67 -11.47 11.42 -24.37
C ARG A 67 -12.18 10.08 -24.08
N ASN A 68 -13.32 10.14 -23.41
CA ASN A 68 -14.13 9.00 -22.98
C ASN A 68 -13.45 8.03 -21.98
N ASN A 69 -12.37 8.45 -21.30
CA ASN A 69 -11.74 7.66 -20.25
C ASN A 69 -12.23 8.08 -18.86
N TYR A 70 -12.32 7.13 -17.95
CA TYR A 70 -12.46 7.38 -16.53
C TYR A 70 -11.07 7.62 -15.93
N VAL A 71 -10.89 8.75 -15.27
CA VAL A 71 -9.59 9.16 -14.74
C VAL A 71 -9.58 9.12 -13.21
N PRO A 72 -8.38 8.97 -12.59
CA PRO A 72 -8.25 9.03 -11.15
C PRO A 72 -8.80 10.34 -10.59
N VAL A 73 -9.59 10.25 -9.52
CA VAL A 73 -9.98 11.44 -8.77
C VAL A 73 -8.86 11.86 -7.82
N ARG A 74 -8.99 13.07 -7.26
CA ARG A 74 -7.99 13.70 -6.38
C ARG A 74 -7.55 12.78 -5.24
N GLU A 75 -8.47 12.04 -4.64
CA GLU A 75 -8.17 11.15 -3.50
C GLU A 75 -7.24 10.01 -3.91
N PHE A 76 -7.54 9.36 -5.03
CA PHE A 76 -6.71 8.27 -5.54
C PHE A 76 -5.35 8.78 -6.03
N ALA A 77 -5.34 9.81 -6.87
CA ALA A 77 -4.08 10.40 -7.34
C ALA A 77 -3.21 10.91 -6.18
N GLY A 78 -3.84 11.50 -5.17
CA GLY A 78 -3.15 11.98 -3.96
C GLY A 78 -2.56 10.86 -3.11
N ALA A 79 -3.25 9.72 -2.99
CA ALA A 79 -2.73 8.54 -2.27
C ALA A 79 -1.49 7.94 -2.96
N ILE A 80 -1.53 7.84 -4.29
CA ILE A 80 -0.38 7.41 -5.10
C ILE A 80 0.80 8.37 -4.88
N GLN A 81 0.58 9.67 -5.05
CA GLN A 81 1.62 10.68 -4.87
C GLN A 81 2.21 10.67 -3.46
N GLN A 82 1.41 10.36 -2.45
CA GLN A 82 1.86 10.23 -1.07
C GLN A 82 2.84 9.07 -0.91
N ILE A 83 2.52 7.89 -1.45
CA ILE A 83 3.40 6.72 -1.43
C ILE A 83 4.69 6.99 -2.19
N GLU A 84 4.62 7.51 -3.41
CA GLU A 84 5.80 7.86 -4.23
C GLU A 84 6.72 8.85 -3.49
N LYS A 85 6.14 9.80 -2.76
CA LYS A 85 6.89 10.76 -1.95
C LYS A 85 7.60 10.08 -0.77
N TYR A 86 6.96 9.10 -0.13
CA TYR A 86 7.60 8.32 0.93
C TYR A 86 8.78 7.53 0.40
N ILE A 87 8.60 6.82 -0.72
CA ILE A 87 9.66 6.04 -1.39
C ILE A 87 10.83 6.97 -1.73
N PHE A 88 10.56 8.12 -2.35
CA PHE A 88 11.58 9.08 -2.71
C PHE A 88 12.34 9.61 -1.48
N CYS A 89 11.64 9.98 -0.40
CA CYS A 89 12.30 10.45 0.83
C CYS A 89 13.19 9.40 1.47
N LEU A 90 12.81 8.13 1.41
CA LEU A 90 13.58 7.01 1.96
C LEU A 90 14.77 6.64 1.07
N THR A 91 14.65 6.78 -0.24
CA THR A 91 15.72 6.43 -1.17
C THR A 91 16.72 7.55 -1.38
N ALA A 92 16.28 8.81 -1.44
CA ALA A 92 17.12 9.96 -1.74
C ALA A 92 17.93 10.47 -0.54
N ARG A 93 17.46 10.23 0.69
CA ARG A 93 18.09 10.73 1.92
C ARG A 93 18.66 9.58 2.76
N LYS A 94 19.99 9.54 2.86
CA LYS A 94 20.70 8.55 3.68
C LYS A 94 20.29 8.64 5.15
N GLU A 95 20.14 9.84 5.68
CA GLU A 95 19.75 10.10 7.06
C GLU A 95 18.37 9.48 7.40
N ASN A 96 17.41 9.61 6.49
CA ASN A 96 16.10 9.00 6.66
C ASN A 96 16.18 7.48 6.68
N ARG A 97 16.96 6.88 5.76
CA ARG A 97 17.16 5.42 5.74
C ARG A 97 17.76 4.91 7.03
N GLU A 98 18.86 5.52 7.47
CA GLU A 98 19.56 5.13 8.70
C GLU A 98 18.67 5.27 9.93
N TYR A 99 17.93 6.37 10.00
CA TYR A 99 16.98 6.61 11.09
C TYR A 99 15.86 5.56 11.10
N VAL A 100 15.19 5.31 9.96
CA VAL A 100 14.10 4.34 9.88
C VAL A 100 14.62 2.92 10.16
N ILE A 101 15.79 2.54 9.63
CA ILE A 101 16.42 1.25 9.92
C ILE A 101 16.71 1.11 11.42
N SER A 102 17.24 2.15 12.08
CA SER A 102 17.49 2.09 13.53
C SER A 102 16.21 1.86 14.32
N LYS A 103 15.12 2.57 13.96
CA LYS A 103 13.82 2.42 14.61
C LYS A 103 13.17 1.06 14.35
N LEU A 104 13.36 0.49 13.18
CA LEU A 104 12.90 -0.87 12.88
C LEU A 104 13.67 -1.90 13.71
N LYS A 105 14.99 -1.79 13.82
CA LYS A 105 15.82 -2.68 14.65
C LYS A 105 15.40 -2.71 16.11
N GLU A 106 15.00 -1.55 16.67
CA GLU A 106 14.51 -1.45 18.04
C GLU A 106 13.19 -2.23 18.26
N LYS A 107 12.39 -2.43 17.21
CA LYS A 107 11.03 -2.98 17.28
C LYS A 107 10.91 -4.43 16.77
N ILE A 108 11.79 -4.86 15.90
CA ILE A 108 11.74 -6.21 15.31
C ILE A 108 12.14 -7.25 16.36
N PRO A 109 11.26 -8.22 16.70
CA PRO A 109 11.52 -9.19 17.78
C PRO A 109 12.39 -10.37 17.37
N ILE A 110 12.90 -10.40 16.15
CA ILE A 110 13.66 -11.52 15.55
C ILE A 110 14.98 -11.01 14.98
N ASP A 111 15.94 -11.92 14.81
CA ASP A 111 17.27 -11.58 14.27
C ASP A 111 17.21 -11.37 12.75
N ILE A 112 16.62 -10.26 12.35
CA ILE A 112 16.59 -9.79 10.97
C ILE A 112 17.12 -8.36 10.91
N THR A 113 18.03 -8.13 9.98
CA THR A 113 18.53 -6.78 9.70
C THR A 113 17.65 -6.11 8.64
N PRO A 114 16.89 -5.06 8.99
CA PRO A 114 16.07 -4.35 8.01
C PRO A 114 16.96 -3.56 7.05
N GLU A 115 16.57 -3.59 5.77
CA GLU A 115 17.21 -2.84 4.69
C GLU A 115 16.17 -2.11 3.85
N ILE A 116 16.49 -0.88 3.44
CA ILE A 116 15.66 -0.07 2.54
C ILE A 116 16.35 -0.02 1.17
N VAL A 117 15.88 -0.88 0.28
CA VAL A 117 16.39 -1.01 -1.10
C VAL A 117 15.22 -0.91 -2.06
N ASN A 118 15.03 0.25 -2.67
CA ASN A 118 13.94 0.52 -3.61
C ASN A 118 12.57 0.03 -3.08
N PRO A 119 12.10 0.55 -1.94
CA PRO A 119 10.86 0.09 -1.31
C PRO A 119 9.67 0.25 -2.25
N GLN A 120 8.72 -0.66 -2.14
CA GLN A 120 7.48 -0.61 -2.91
C GLN A 120 6.30 -0.24 -2.03
N GLY A 121 5.28 0.35 -2.65
CA GLY A 121 4.03 0.67 -1.98
C GLY A 121 2.97 -0.38 -2.16
N ILE A 122 2.13 -0.57 -1.14
CA ILE A 122 0.83 -1.25 -1.25
C ILE A 122 -0.23 -0.22 -0.87
N LEU A 123 -1.26 -0.08 -1.69
CA LEU A 123 -2.37 0.84 -1.47
C LEU A 123 -3.69 0.08 -1.37
N LEU A 124 -4.39 0.26 -0.26
CA LEU A 124 -5.79 -0.14 -0.10
C LEU A 124 -6.67 1.10 -0.06
N LEU A 125 -7.67 1.20 -0.96
CA LEU A 125 -8.58 2.34 -0.98
C LEU A 125 -9.94 2.00 -1.60
N GLY A 126 -10.98 2.66 -1.15
CA GLY A 126 -12.27 2.73 -1.82
C GLY A 126 -12.90 1.38 -2.18
N ARG A 127 -13.97 1.45 -2.97
CA ARG A 127 -14.70 0.28 -3.47
C ARG A 127 -14.88 0.34 -4.98
N SER A 128 -14.96 -0.84 -5.59
CA SER A 128 -15.15 -1.02 -7.04
C SER A 128 -16.40 -1.81 -7.41
N ASN A 129 -17.24 -2.15 -6.43
CA ASN A 129 -18.46 -2.93 -6.65
C ASN A 129 -19.48 -2.24 -7.61
N GLU A 130 -19.48 -0.92 -7.65
CA GLU A 130 -20.35 -0.12 -8.53
C GLU A 130 -19.70 0.23 -9.86
N PHE A 131 -18.46 -0.19 -10.11
CA PHE A 131 -17.79 0.10 -11.37
C PHE A 131 -18.46 -0.63 -12.54
N ASN A 132 -18.77 0.11 -13.59
CA ASN A 132 -19.14 -0.47 -14.87
C ASN A 132 -17.93 -1.14 -15.54
N LEU A 133 -18.13 -1.80 -16.67
CA LEU A 133 -17.08 -2.56 -17.36
C LEU A 133 -15.91 -1.67 -17.82
N GLU A 134 -16.20 -0.46 -18.28
CA GLU A 134 -15.19 0.49 -18.74
C GLU A 134 -14.37 1.04 -17.59
N GLN A 135 -15.03 1.40 -16.48
CA GLN A 135 -14.34 1.82 -15.25
C GLN A 135 -13.41 0.73 -14.72
N LYS A 136 -13.83 -0.54 -14.78
CA LYS A 136 -12.96 -1.67 -14.39
C LYS A 136 -11.73 -1.79 -15.28
N ARG A 137 -11.91 -1.62 -16.59
CA ARG A 137 -10.79 -1.64 -17.56
C ARG A 137 -9.83 -0.47 -17.33
N ASP A 138 -10.36 0.74 -17.21
CA ASP A 138 -9.56 1.94 -16.98
C ASP A 138 -8.80 1.84 -15.64
N PHE A 139 -9.44 1.34 -14.58
CA PHE A 139 -8.80 1.13 -13.30
C PHE A 139 -7.64 0.13 -13.39
N GLU A 140 -7.81 -0.99 -14.11
CA GLU A 140 -6.73 -1.94 -14.34
C GLU A 140 -5.56 -1.33 -15.13
N LEU A 141 -5.84 -0.53 -16.15
CA LEU A 141 -4.81 0.18 -16.91
C LEU A 141 -4.04 1.16 -16.02
N ILE A 142 -4.74 1.91 -15.19
CA ILE A 142 -4.15 2.87 -14.25
C ILE A 142 -3.25 2.15 -13.23
N LYS A 143 -3.74 1.08 -12.60
CA LYS A 143 -2.95 0.32 -11.61
C LYS A 143 -1.62 -0.16 -12.17
N ARG A 144 -1.59 -0.57 -13.44
CA ARG A 144 -0.39 -1.11 -14.10
C ARG A 144 0.64 -0.06 -14.52
N GLN A 145 0.34 1.24 -14.38
CA GLN A 145 1.27 2.32 -14.73
C GLN A 145 2.30 2.61 -13.64
N TYR A 146 2.01 2.26 -12.39
CA TYR A 146 2.83 2.62 -11.23
C TYR A 146 3.85 1.54 -10.90
N LYS A 147 5.13 1.77 -11.29
CA LYS A 147 6.21 0.79 -11.11
C LYS A 147 6.63 0.58 -9.65
N ASN A 148 6.52 1.63 -8.84
CA ASN A 148 6.94 1.61 -7.44
C ASN A 148 5.81 1.16 -6.49
N ILE A 149 4.63 0.83 -7.03
CA ILE A 149 3.50 0.34 -6.26
C ILE A 149 3.24 -1.10 -6.65
N ALA A 150 3.53 -2.00 -5.71
CA ALA A 150 3.43 -3.45 -5.93
C ALA A 150 1.98 -3.90 -6.10
N ASP A 151 1.04 -3.26 -5.38
CA ASP A 151 -0.38 -3.58 -5.50
C ASP A 151 -1.26 -2.37 -5.13
N ILE A 152 -2.31 -2.18 -5.90
CA ILE A 152 -3.40 -1.24 -5.63
C ILE A 152 -4.67 -2.06 -5.59
N MET A 153 -5.30 -2.17 -4.42
CA MET A 153 -6.51 -2.94 -4.24
C MET A 153 -7.65 -2.10 -3.65
N THR A 154 -8.86 -2.49 -3.98
CA THR A 154 -10.07 -2.00 -3.33
C THR A 154 -10.47 -2.90 -2.15
N TYR A 155 -11.40 -2.43 -1.32
CA TYR A 155 -11.96 -3.29 -0.27
C TYR A 155 -12.75 -4.47 -0.84
N ASP A 156 -13.28 -4.35 -2.06
CA ASP A 156 -13.95 -5.46 -2.73
C ASP A 156 -12.92 -6.50 -3.21
N ASP A 157 -11.76 -6.06 -3.72
CA ASP A 157 -10.64 -6.96 -4.06
C ASP A 157 -10.13 -7.68 -2.81
N LEU A 158 -9.97 -6.97 -1.69
CA LEU A 158 -9.57 -7.55 -0.40
C LEU A 158 -10.50 -8.68 0.01
N ILE A 159 -11.81 -8.44 -0.01
CA ILE A 159 -12.83 -9.44 0.33
C ILE A 159 -12.77 -10.63 -0.62
N GLN A 160 -12.63 -10.38 -1.94
CA GLN A 160 -12.58 -11.46 -2.93
C GLN A 160 -11.33 -12.32 -2.77
N ARG A 161 -10.16 -11.72 -2.53
CA ARG A 161 -8.91 -12.45 -2.26
C ARG A 161 -9.03 -13.34 -1.02
N LEU A 162 -9.64 -12.85 0.06
CA LEU A 162 -9.89 -13.66 1.27
C LEU A 162 -10.82 -14.84 0.98
N LYS A 163 -11.91 -14.62 0.22
CA LYS A 163 -12.80 -15.70 -0.20
C LYS A 163 -12.06 -16.76 -1.01
N ASN A 164 -11.19 -16.34 -1.92
CA ASN A 164 -10.39 -17.25 -2.75
C ASN A 164 -9.44 -18.10 -1.89
N ILE A 165 -8.79 -17.50 -0.89
CA ILE A 165 -7.92 -18.22 0.06
C ILE A 165 -8.73 -19.29 0.81
N ILE A 166 -9.87 -18.91 1.39
CA ILE A 166 -10.74 -19.85 2.13
C ILE A 166 -11.20 -20.99 1.24
N THR A 167 -11.61 -20.70 0.01
CA THR A 167 -12.05 -21.71 -0.95
C THR A 167 -10.92 -22.67 -1.32
N SER A 168 -9.70 -22.13 -1.55
CA SER A 168 -8.52 -22.94 -1.86
C SER A 168 -8.15 -23.91 -0.75
N PHE A 169 -8.29 -23.51 0.52
CA PHE A 169 -8.08 -24.41 1.64
C PHE A 169 -9.15 -25.48 1.75
N LYS A 170 -10.44 -25.11 1.55
CA LYS A 170 -11.56 -26.07 1.61
C LYS A 170 -11.52 -27.15 0.52
N MET A 171 -10.94 -26.83 -0.65
CA MET A 171 -10.82 -27.81 -1.75
C MET A 171 -9.63 -28.75 -1.60
N LYS A 172 -8.76 -28.52 -0.66
CA LYS A 172 -7.56 -29.35 -0.37
C LYS A 172 -7.71 -30.22 0.87
N LEU A 173 -8.81 -30.09 1.58
CA LEU A 173 -9.23 -30.94 2.70
C LEU A 173 -10.31 -31.94 2.27
#